data_ccbf606ef9e3f5352a53c4e2a6921f4d
#
_entry.id   ccbf606ef9e3f5352a53c4e2a6921f4d
#
_cell.length_a   1.000
_cell.length_b   1.000
_cell.length_c   1.000
_cell.angle_alpha   90.00
_cell.angle_beta   90.00
_cell.angle_gamma   90.00
#
_symmetry.space_group_name_H-M   'P 1'
#
loop_
_entity.id
_entity.type
_entity.pdbx_description
1 polymer ?
#
loop_
_entity_poly.entity_id
_entity_poly.type
_entity_poly.pdbx_seq_one_letter_code
_entity_poly.pdbx_strand_id
1 'polypeptide(L)'
;MDNFKELTEQLLKTYSNSKSVDDLGIENYFDENISIIGTGEHEFYQNLHEFLDSYKFDVKRRGKIRIDTRNLCQKEEPLDDHHVLVHGTVDFAGLFEDGSICFIMNTRFT
;
A
#
# COMPACT_ATOMS: atom_id res chain seq x y z
N MET A 1 19.99 10.02 7.78
CA MET A 1 18.71 9.95 8.49
C MET A 1 17.63 9.50 7.51
N ASP A 2 16.91 8.47 7.86
CA ASP A 2 15.88 7.94 6.97
C ASP A 2 14.67 8.87 6.93
N ASN A 3 14.18 9.12 5.72
CA ASN A 3 12.95 9.88 5.53
C ASN A 3 11.80 8.88 5.39
N PHE A 4 11.15 8.59 6.51
CA PHE A 4 10.07 7.60 6.53
C PHE A 4 8.83 8.04 5.75
N LYS A 5 8.57 9.34 5.67
CA LYS A 5 7.47 9.85 4.87
C LYS A 5 7.71 9.60 3.38
N GLU A 6 8.92 9.86 2.92
CA GLU A 6 9.31 9.58 1.53
C GLU A 6 9.23 8.08 1.23
N LEU A 7 9.68 7.24 2.16
CA LEU A 7 9.58 5.79 2.02
C LEU A 7 8.13 5.34 1.91
N THR A 8 7.26 5.88 2.75
CA THR A 8 5.82 5.59 2.69
C THR A 8 5.22 6.03 1.35
N GLU A 9 5.57 7.22 0.88
CA GLU A 9 5.09 7.72 -0.41
C GLU A 9 5.53 6.81 -1.56
N GLN A 10 6.78 6.35 -1.55
CA GLN A 10 7.31 5.43 -2.56
C GLN A 10 6.58 4.09 -2.52
N LEU A 11 6.36 3.54 -1.32
CA LEU A 11 5.62 2.29 -1.14
C LEU A 11 4.20 2.40 -1.69
N LEU A 12 3.47 3.44 -1.30
CA LEU A 12 2.11 3.67 -1.76
C LEU A 12 2.03 3.88 -3.26
N LYS A 13 2.99 4.59 -3.82
CA LYS A 13 3.08 4.81 -5.26
C LYS A 13 3.32 3.52 -6.01
N THR A 14 4.22 2.68 -5.50
CA THR A 14 4.49 1.35 -6.08
C THR A 14 3.23 0.47 -6.02
N TYR A 15 2.58 0.44 -4.87
CA TYR A 15 1.33 -0.28 -4.68
C TYR A 15 0.25 0.17 -5.66
N SER A 16 0.11 1.47 -5.87
CA SER A 16 -0.94 2.06 -6.70
C SER A 16 -0.67 1.95 -8.19
N ASN A 17 0.59 1.92 -8.59
CA ASN A 17 0.99 1.98 -10.00
C ASN A 17 1.36 0.64 -10.61
N SER A 18 1.25 -0.46 -9.87
CA SER A 18 1.47 -1.80 -10.42
C SER A 18 0.42 -2.10 -11.50
N LYS A 19 0.88 -2.32 -12.73
CA LYS A 19 0.01 -2.50 -13.89
C LYS A 19 -0.14 -3.95 -14.31
N SER A 20 0.78 -4.79 -13.84
CA SER A 20 0.86 -6.20 -14.21
C SER A 20 1.21 -7.03 -12.99
N VAL A 21 0.72 -8.27 -12.96
CA VAL A 21 1.07 -9.23 -11.91
C VAL A 21 2.56 -9.60 -11.92
N ASP A 22 3.25 -9.33 -13.03
CA ASP A 22 4.68 -9.61 -13.18
C ASP A 22 5.58 -8.42 -12.82
N ASP A 23 5.00 -7.24 -12.63
CA ASP A 23 5.72 -6.01 -12.32
C ASP A 23 5.15 -5.39 -11.04
N LEU A 24 5.36 -6.06 -9.93
CA LEU A 24 4.84 -5.59 -8.64
C LEU A 24 5.78 -4.62 -7.95
N GLY A 25 7.03 -5.03 -7.76
CA GLY A 25 8.04 -4.21 -7.06
C GLY A 25 7.78 -4.00 -5.58
N ILE A 26 6.55 -4.21 -5.13
CA ILE A 26 6.14 -3.95 -3.75
C ILE A 26 6.83 -4.89 -2.75
N GLU A 27 7.23 -6.08 -3.18
CA GLU A 27 7.94 -7.05 -2.37
C GLU A 27 9.28 -6.51 -1.84
N ASN A 28 9.84 -5.51 -2.49
CA ASN A 28 11.11 -4.90 -2.09
C ASN A 28 10.99 -4.06 -0.81
N TYR A 29 9.77 -3.75 -0.39
CA TYR A 29 9.51 -2.94 0.81
C TYR A 29 9.24 -3.77 2.05
N PHE A 30 9.09 -5.08 1.92
CA PHE A 30 8.65 -5.94 3.01
C PHE A 30 9.62 -7.08 3.28
N ASP A 31 9.75 -7.44 4.55
CA ASP A 31 10.38 -8.68 4.95
C ASP A 31 9.50 -9.86 4.53
N GLU A 32 10.10 -10.98 4.16
CA GLU A 32 9.36 -12.18 3.72
C GLU A 32 8.47 -12.77 4.82
N ASN A 33 8.80 -12.52 6.08
CA ASN A 33 8.06 -12.99 7.25
C ASN A 33 7.03 -11.98 7.77
N ILE A 34 6.79 -10.91 7.03
CA ILE A 34 5.84 -9.88 7.45
C ILE A 34 4.44 -10.45 7.60
N SER A 35 3.70 -9.96 8.59
CA SER A 35 2.26 -10.20 8.71
C SER A 35 1.52 -8.94 8.30
N ILE A 36 0.49 -9.09 7.49
CA ILE A 36 -0.30 -7.97 6.99
C ILE A 36 -1.76 -8.19 7.36
N ILE A 37 -2.36 -7.17 7.98
CA ILE A 37 -3.77 -7.19 8.36
C ILE A 37 -4.48 -6.12 7.54
N GLY A 38 -5.43 -6.53 6.71
CA GLY A 38 -6.28 -5.61 5.98
C GLY A 38 -7.61 -5.37 6.72
N THR A 39 -8.50 -4.65 6.09
CA THR A 39 -9.78 -4.25 6.67
C THR A 39 -10.87 -5.33 6.57
N GLY A 40 -10.73 -6.25 5.62
CA GLY A 40 -11.68 -7.34 5.42
C GLY A 40 -11.44 -8.50 6.37
N GLU A 41 -12.49 -9.25 6.64
CA GLU A 41 -12.44 -10.40 7.57
C GLU A 41 -11.37 -11.42 7.17
N HIS A 42 -11.18 -11.62 5.87
CA HIS A 42 -10.22 -12.61 5.34
C HIS A 42 -8.87 -12.02 5.00
N GLU A 43 -8.64 -10.75 5.30
CA GLU A 43 -7.40 -10.04 4.94
C GLU A 43 -6.37 -10.12 6.07
N PHE A 44 -6.06 -11.33 6.49
CA PHE A 44 -4.91 -11.62 7.36
C PHE A 44 -3.93 -12.47 6.58
N TYR A 45 -2.79 -11.86 6.24
CA TYR A 45 -1.73 -12.53 5.49
C TYR A 45 -0.57 -12.80 6.45
N GLN A 46 -0.19 -14.06 6.59
CA GLN A 46 0.80 -14.49 7.58
C GLN A 46 2.23 -14.25 7.11
N ASN A 47 2.42 -14.07 5.83
CA ASN A 47 3.74 -13.81 5.24
C ASN A 47 3.59 -13.07 3.91
N LEU A 48 4.72 -12.65 3.37
CA LEU A 48 4.74 -11.88 2.12
C LEU A 48 4.14 -12.66 0.95
N HIS A 49 4.38 -13.97 0.88
CA HIS A 49 3.87 -14.80 -0.22
C HIS A 49 2.32 -14.79 -0.26
N GLU A 50 1.67 -14.96 0.88
CA GLU A 50 0.21 -14.90 0.95
C GLU A 50 -0.33 -13.53 0.52
N PHE A 51 0.33 -12.46 0.96
CA PHE A 51 -0.05 -11.10 0.56
C PHE A 51 0.10 -10.90 -0.94
N LEU A 52 1.23 -11.32 -1.52
CA LEU A 52 1.47 -11.13 -2.96
C LEU A 52 0.45 -11.87 -3.82
N ASP A 53 0.04 -13.07 -3.43
CA ASP A 53 -0.99 -13.81 -4.15
C ASP A 53 -2.32 -13.04 -4.19
N SER A 54 -2.72 -12.47 -3.07
CA SER A 54 -3.92 -11.63 -2.99
C SER A 54 -3.75 -10.34 -3.79
N TYR A 55 -2.60 -9.71 -3.68
CA TYR A 55 -2.31 -8.45 -4.37
C TYR A 55 -2.29 -8.62 -5.90
N LYS A 56 -1.75 -9.72 -6.40
CA LYS A 56 -1.79 -10.04 -7.83
C LYS A 56 -3.22 -10.11 -8.34
N PHE A 57 -4.11 -10.71 -7.56
CA PHE A 57 -5.52 -10.78 -7.90
C PHE A 57 -6.15 -9.38 -7.97
N ASP A 58 -5.84 -8.53 -7.00
CA ASP A 58 -6.35 -7.16 -6.98
C ASP A 58 -5.84 -6.32 -8.14
N VAL A 59 -4.55 -6.44 -8.48
CA VAL A 59 -3.97 -5.75 -9.64
C VAL A 59 -4.71 -6.15 -10.91
N LYS A 60 -4.98 -7.44 -11.09
CA LYS A 60 -5.73 -7.94 -12.24
C LYS A 60 -7.15 -7.41 -12.29
N ARG A 61 -7.80 -7.29 -11.14
CA ARG A 61 -9.19 -6.78 -11.04
C ARG A 61 -9.33 -5.29 -11.30
N ARG A 62 -8.28 -4.50 -11.05
CA ARG A 62 -8.34 -3.06 -11.28
C ARG A 62 -8.66 -2.70 -12.73
N GLY A 63 -8.17 -3.52 -13.67
CA GLY A 63 -8.35 -3.24 -15.08
C GLY A 63 -7.73 -1.89 -15.44
N LYS A 64 -8.57 -0.97 -15.95
CA LYS A 64 -8.13 0.36 -16.39
C LYS A 64 -8.28 1.43 -15.30
N ILE A 65 -8.73 1.09 -14.11
CA ILE A 65 -8.84 2.03 -13.00
C ILE A 65 -7.44 2.33 -12.49
N ARG A 66 -7.08 3.61 -12.44
CA ARG A 66 -5.83 4.09 -11.88
C ARG A 66 -6.06 4.47 -10.42
N ILE A 67 -5.13 4.11 -9.55
CA ILE A 67 -5.17 4.48 -8.13
C ILE A 67 -4.21 5.65 -7.91
N ASP A 68 -4.70 6.70 -7.29
CA ASP A 68 -3.92 7.86 -6.88
C ASP A 68 -3.98 7.99 -5.35
N THR A 69 -2.89 8.39 -4.72
CA THR A 69 -2.83 8.58 -3.27
C THR A 69 -2.75 10.06 -2.95
N ARG A 70 -3.55 10.49 -1.98
CA ARG A 70 -3.70 11.91 -1.61
C ARG A 70 -3.74 12.08 -0.10
N ASN A 71 -3.35 13.26 0.35
CA ASN A 71 -3.51 13.68 1.75
C ASN A 71 -2.83 12.74 2.74
N LEU A 72 -1.63 12.28 2.41
CA LEU A 72 -0.85 11.47 3.33
C LEU A 72 -0.48 12.29 4.56
N CYS A 73 -0.88 11.78 5.72
CA CYS A 73 -0.53 12.35 7.02
C CYS A 73 -0.02 11.20 7.90
N GLN A 74 1.21 11.31 8.38
CA GLN A 74 1.80 10.24 9.18
C GLN A 74 2.64 10.76 10.32
N LYS A 75 2.78 9.91 11.33
CA LYS A 75 3.64 10.11 12.48
C LYS A 75 4.57 8.92 12.62
N GLU A 76 5.83 9.20 12.93
CA GLU A 76 6.83 8.19 13.20
C GLU A 76 7.14 8.17 14.70
N GLU A 77 7.16 6.98 15.29
CA GLU A 77 7.48 6.77 16.69
C GLU A 77 8.62 5.75 16.80
N PRO A 78 9.85 6.20 17.11
CA PRO A 78 10.94 5.27 17.36
C PRO A 78 10.65 4.36 18.54
N LEU A 79 10.75 3.06 18.35
CA LEU A 79 10.56 2.07 19.39
C LEU A 79 11.89 1.68 20.04
N ASP A 80 12.94 1.59 19.23
CA ASP A 80 14.31 1.33 19.67
C ASP A 80 15.28 1.79 18.57
N ASP A 81 16.56 1.43 18.67
CA ASP A 81 17.58 1.86 17.71
C ASP A 81 17.38 1.28 16.30
N HIS A 82 16.56 0.25 16.16
CA HIS A 82 16.39 -0.48 14.91
C HIS A 82 14.93 -0.52 14.43
N HIS A 83 13.97 -0.02 15.21
CA HIS A 83 12.55 -0.14 14.91
C HIS A 83 11.84 1.20 15.04
N VAL A 84 11.05 1.50 14.05
CA VAL A 84 10.20 2.71 14.04
C VAL A 84 8.78 2.30 13.71
N LEU A 85 7.82 2.77 14.52
CA LEU A 85 6.40 2.61 14.23
C LEU A 85 5.97 3.77 13.34
N VAL A 86 5.41 3.46 12.19
CA VAL A 86 4.85 4.47 11.27
C VAL A 86 3.34 4.25 11.18
N HIS A 87 2.57 5.28 11.46
CA HIS A 87 1.12 5.19 11.37
C HIS A 87 0.53 6.49 10.86
N GLY A 88 -0.63 6.40 10.25
CA GLY A 88 -1.25 7.59 9.68
C GLY A 88 -2.50 7.32 8.88
N THR A 89 -2.82 8.28 8.04
CA THR A 89 -3.97 8.23 7.14
C THR A 89 -3.55 8.62 5.73
N VAL A 90 -4.25 8.06 4.75
CA VAL A 90 -4.08 8.40 3.34
C VAL A 90 -5.41 8.18 2.62
N ASP A 91 -5.66 8.96 1.59
CA ASP A 91 -6.81 8.76 0.73
C ASP A 91 -6.38 8.06 -0.57
N PHE A 92 -7.07 6.98 -0.90
CA PHE A 92 -6.94 6.33 -2.20
C PHE A 92 -8.08 6.78 -3.10
N ALA A 93 -7.75 7.36 -4.24
CA ALA A 93 -8.72 7.77 -5.24
C ALA A 93 -8.60 6.84 -6.46
N GLY A 94 -9.70 6.15 -6.79
CA GLY A 94 -9.81 5.40 -8.03
C GLY A 94 -10.26 6.34 -9.14
N LEU A 95 -9.52 6.36 -10.25
CA LEU A 95 -9.77 7.27 -11.37
C LEU A 95 -10.08 6.48 -12.64
N PHE A 96 -11.10 6.93 -13.37
CA PHE A 96 -11.34 6.46 -14.73
C PHE A 96 -10.27 6.98 -15.69
N GLU A 97 -10.25 6.47 -16.91
CA GLU A 97 -9.26 6.86 -17.92
C GLU A 97 -9.28 8.38 -18.22
N ASP A 98 -10.46 9.01 -18.12
CA ASP A 98 -10.60 10.45 -18.34
C ASP A 98 -10.17 11.30 -17.13
N GLY A 99 -9.74 10.66 -16.05
CA GLY A 99 -9.32 11.34 -14.83
C GLY A 99 -10.43 11.64 -13.84
N SER A 100 -11.69 11.32 -14.18
CA SER A 100 -12.80 11.50 -13.24
C SER A 100 -12.73 10.47 -12.11
N ILE A 101 -13.28 10.83 -10.95
CA ILE A 101 -13.23 10.02 -9.76
C ILE A 101 -14.25 8.89 -9.84
N CYS A 102 -13.77 7.65 -9.69
CA CYS A 102 -14.61 6.47 -9.54
C CYS A 102 -15.00 6.25 -8.08
N PHE A 103 -14.03 6.37 -7.17
CA PHE A 103 -14.24 6.25 -5.72
C PHE A 103 -13.14 6.96 -4.96
N ILE A 104 -13.41 7.27 -3.69
CA ILE A 104 -12.39 7.72 -2.74
C ILE A 104 -12.52 6.84 -1.50
N MET A 105 -11.39 6.32 -1.02
CA MET A 105 -11.32 5.50 0.19
C MET A 105 -10.37 6.16 1.19
N ASN A 106 -10.91 6.55 2.35
CA ASN A 106 -10.13 7.09 3.44
C ASN A 106 -9.56 5.93 4.24
N THR A 107 -8.24 5.85 4.34
CA THR A 107 -7.57 4.66 4.89
C THR A 107 -6.64 5.04 6.03
N ARG A 108 -6.68 4.24 7.10
CA ARG A 108 -5.69 4.29 8.17
C ARG A 108 -4.67 3.18 7.93
N PHE A 109 -3.42 3.45 8.29
CA PHE A 109 -2.37 2.45 8.17
C PHE A 109 -1.42 2.47 9.37
N THR A 110 -0.78 1.34 9.58
CA THR A 110 0.29 1.18 10.56
C THR A 110 1.40 0.37 9.95
#